data_73a1899cbf08920704e7e7cb9ce69c45
#
_entry.id   73a1899cbf08920704e7e7cb9ce69c45
#
_cell.length_a   1.000
_cell.length_b   1.000
_cell.length_c   1.000
_cell.angle_alpha   90.00
_cell.angle_beta   90.00
_cell.angle_gamma   90.00
#
_symmetry.space_group_name_H-M   'P 1'
#
loop_
_entity.id
_entity.type
_entity.pdbx_description
1 polymer ?
#
loop_
_entity_poly.entity_id
_entity_poly.type
_entity_poly.pdbx_seq_one_letter_code
_entity_poly.pdbx_strand_id
1 'polypeptide(L)'
;MKLFYTEDRNFEVRPWGGRMCFLATEESAESKLLGVTAVLRMGQGLTHETHSHSDCDEIILVLNGEGSQLFCENDGAETRYDLHPGDLLYIAKNRVHRTDNLSKSNDLELFIVNYFCDGQSDVHVRGFFPGACNAPHQILTPETTGNSTVSAESLVVEPGQSVQLPMQRKEGFVFAISGEGSVNGEPFPAHALAFFSKGEACSVVNSSAAPMNLFCMQAD
;
A
#
# COMPACT_ATOMS: atom_id res chain seq x y z
N MET A 1 5.85 5.71 -17.47
CA MET A 1 4.74 5.65 -16.50
C MET A 1 3.64 4.72 -17.00
N LYS A 2 3.12 3.85 -16.13
CA LYS A 2 1.93 3.01 -16.37
C LYS A 2 0.87 3.35 -15.33
N LEU A 3 -0.42 3.39 -15.73
CA LEU A 3 -1.53 3.71 -14.84
C LEU A 3 -2.45 2.51 -14.68
N PHE A 4 -2.88 2.29 -13.44
CA PHE A 4 -3.77 1.22 -13.05
C PHE A 4 -4.90 1.79 -12.18
N TYR A 5 -6.12 1.32 -12.40
CA TYR A 5 -7.32 1.86 -11.74
C TYR A 5 -8.07 0.77 -11.00
N THR A 6 -8.53 1.10 -9.80
CA THR A 6 -9.46 0.24 -9.06
C THR A 6 -10.86 0.42 -9.63
N GLU A 7 -11.42 -0.63 -10.20
CA GLU A 7 -12.78 -0.64 -10.74
C GLU A 7 -13.56 -1.81 -10.15
N ASP A 8 -14.81 -1.60 -9.77
CA ASP A 8 -15.63 -2.62 -9.11
C ASP A 8 -15.78 -3.91 -9.94
N ARG A 9 -15.79 -3.80 -11.26
CA ARG A 9 -15.85 -4.96 -12.20
C ARG A 9 -14.59 -5.84 -12.16
N ASN A 10 -13.48 -5.33 -11.66
CA ASN A 10 -12.19 -6.02 -11.62
C ASN A 10 -11.94 -6.72 -10.28
N PHE A 11 -12.91 -6.68 -9.35
CA PHE A 11 -12.79 -7.42 -8.09
C PHE A 11 -13.12 -8.90 -8.28
N GLU A 12 -12.14 -9.75 -8.05
CA GLU A 12 -12.27 -11.20 -8.06
C GLU A 12 -12.53 -11.72 -6.65
N VAL A 13 -13.46 -12.69 -6.52
CA VAL A 13 -13.74 -13.36 -5.23
C VAL A 13 -12.65 -14.41 -4.99
N ARG A 14 -12.01 -14.32 -3.83
CA ARG A 14 -11.00 -15.29 -3.40
C ARG A 14 -11.67 -16.48 -2.69
N PRO A 15 -11.01 -17.68 -2.63
CA PRO A 15 -11.59 -18.87 -2.00
C PRO A 15 -12.05 -18.66 -0.56
N TRP A 16 -11.39 -17.80 0.21
CA TRP A 16 -11.73 -17.46 1.59
C TRP A 16 -12.78 -16.33 1.70
N GLY A 17 -13.36 -15.87 0.59
CA GLY A 17 -14.49 -14.93 0.54
C GLY A 17 -14.13 -13.45 0.37
N GLY A 18 -12.88 -13.07 0.52
CA GLY A 18 -12.43 -11.70 0.23
C GLY A 18 -12.50 -11.39 -1.26
N ARG A 19 -12.57 -10.10 -1.60
CA ARG A 19 -12.63 -9.61 -2.98
C ARG A 19 -11.37 -8.79 -3.27
N MET A 20 -10.66 -9.13 -4.33
CA MET A 20 -9.37 -8.56 -4.68
C MET A 20 -9.39 -7.94 -6.07
N CYS A 21 -9.00 -6.67 -6.18
CA CYS A 21 -8.74 -5.99 -7.44
C CYS A 21 -7.22 -5.85 -7.61
N PHE A 22 -6.65 -6.65 -8.50
CA PHE A 22 -5.23 -6.54 -8.84
C PHE A 22 -5.00 -5.30 -9.70
N LEU A 23 -4.15 -4.39 -9.23
CA LEU A 23 -3.77 -3.17 -9.95
C LEU A 23 -2.57 -3.46 -10.85
N ALA A 24 -1.42 -3.75 -10.26
CA ALA A 24 -0.22 -4.07 -11.01
C ALA A 24 0.36 -5.41 -10.56
N THR A 25 0.91 -6.15 -11.52
CA THR A 25 1.63 -7.41 -11.33
C THR A 25 3.03 -7.28 -11.94
N GLU A 26 3.91 -8.24 -11.66
CA GLU A 26 5.22 -8.33 -12.30
C GLU A 26 5.12 -8.16 -13.83
N GLU A 27 4.17 -8.84 -14.47
CA GLU A 27 3.97 -8.79 -15.92
C GLU A 27 3.42 -7.43 -16.39
N SER A 28 2.36 -6.92 -15.75
CA SER A 28 1.71 -5.67 -16.19
C SER A 28 2.56 -4.42 -15.92
N ALA A 29 3.32 -4.41 -14.83
CA ALA A 29 4.29 -3.37 -14.50
C ALA A 29 5.61 -3.53 -15.26
N GLU A 30 5.92 -4.71 -15.80
CA GLU A 30 7.23 -5.10 -16.34
C GLU A 30 8.34 -4.96 -15.29
N SER A 31 7.98 -5.25 -14.04
CA SER A 31 8.86 -5.18 -12.88
C SER A 31 9.46 -6.56 -12.58
N LYS A 32 10.63 -6.57 -11.98
CA LYS A 32 11.23 -7.79 -11.38
C LYS A 32 11.24 -7.72 -9.85
N LEU A 33 10.84 -6.61 -9.31
CA LEU A 33 10.84 -6.36 -7.87
C LEU A 33 9.42 -6.37 -7.32
N LEU A 34 8.44 -5.87 -8.10
CA LEU A 34 7.03 -5.87 -7.73
C LEU A 34 6.40 -7.23 -8.04
N GLY A 35 5.95 -7.95 -7.03
CA GLY A 35 5.15 -9.16 -7.19
C GLY A 35 3.71 -8.81 -7.56
N VAL A 36 3.03 -8.09 -6.69
CA VAL A 36 1.65 -7.64 -6.90
C VAL A 36 1.33 -6.37 -6.12
N THR A 37 0.46 -5.54 -6.67
CA THR A 37 -0.30 -4.53 -5.91
C THR A 37 -1.78 -4.79 -6.08
N ALA A 38 -2.54 -4.69 -5.01
CA ALA A 38 -3.98 -4.96 -5.05
C ALA A 38 -4.75 -4.11 -4.03
N VAL A 39 -6.02 -3.84 -4.32
CA VAL A 39 -6.99 -3.42 -3.32
C VAL A 39 -7.78 -4.65 -2.89
N LEU A 40 -7.78 -4.94 -1.60
CA LEU A 40 -8.49 -6.05 -0.97
C LEU A 40 -9.67 -5.52 -0.18
N ARG A 41 -10.86 -6.09 -0.38
CA ARG A 41 -12.06 -5.87 0.42
C ARG A 41 -12.44 -7.14 1.17
N MET A 42 -12.44 -7.05 2.47
CA MET A 42 -12.85 -8.13 3.37
C MET A 42 -14.21 -7.79 3.96
N GLY A 43 -15.23 -8.57 3.63
CA GLY A 43 -16.55 -8.43 4.23
C GLY A 43 -16.56 -8.69 5.73
N GLN A 44 -17.68 -8.41 6.38
CA GLN A 44 -17.86 -8.51 7.82
C GLN A 44 -17.51 -9.90 8.36
N GLY A 45 -16.66 -9.95 9.38
CA GLY A 45 -16.25 -11.19 10.04
C GLY A 45 -15.37 -12.13 9.20
N LEU A 46 -14.92 -11.69 8.02
CA LEU A 46 -14.01 -12.50 7.21
C LEU A 46 -12.61 -12.52 7.81
N THR A 47 -11.96 -13.66 7.65
CA THR A 47 -10.55 -13.88 7.97
C THR A 47 -9.80 -14.21 6.69
N HIS A 48 -8.71 -13.49 6.43
CA HIS A 48 -7.70 -13.94 5.47
C HIS A 48 -6.80 -14.96 6.18
N GLU A 49 -6.87 -16.20 5.73
CA GLU A 49 -6.26 -17.36 6.38
C GLU A 49 -4.78 -17.14 6.78
N THR A 50 -4.35 -17.84 7.82
CA THR A 50 -2.96 -17.80 8.28
C THR A 50 -2.02 -18.30 7.18
N HIS A 51 -1.05 -17.46 6.80
CA HIS A 51 -0.09 -17.74 5.72
C HIS A 51 1.23 -17.01 5.95
N SER A 52 2.17 -17.20 5.05
CA SER A 52 3.41 -16.44 4.95
C SER A 52 3.87 -16.38 3.49
N HIS A 53 4.68 -15.39 3.17
CA HIS A 53 5.32 -15.26 1.86
C HIS A 53 6.79 -15.67 1.97
N SER A 54 7.24 -16.62 1.15
CA SER A 54 8.62 -17.14 1.19
C SER A 54 9.59 -16.35 0.34
N ASP A 55 9.10 -15.52 -0.57
CA ASP A 55 9.86 -14.87 -1.63
C ASP A 55 9.71 -13.34 -1.67
N CYS A 56 8.76 -12.79 -0.92
CA CYS A 56 8.51 -11.35 -0.89
C CYS A 56 8.19 -10.84 0.52
N ASP A 57 8.45 -9.56 0.73
CA ASP A 57 7.91 -8.79 1.84
C ASP A 57 6.52 -8.28 1.44
N GLU A 58 5.67 -8.02 2.42
CA GLU A 58 4.33 -7.49 2.20
C GLU A 58 4.15 -6.14 2.89
N ILE A 59 3.51 -5.21 2.20
CA ILE A 59 3.04 -3.96 2.78
C ILE A 59 1.53 -3.96 2.75
N ILE A 60 0.92 -3.68 3.90
CA ILE A 60 -0.52 -3.52 4.05
C ILE A 60 -0.80 -2.10 4.51
N LEU A 61 -1.61 -1.38 3.74
CA LEU A 61 -2.12 -0.06 4.10
C LEU A 61 -3.62 -0.15 4.32
N VAL A 62 -4.10 0.27 5.48
CA VAL A 62 -5.52 0.28 5.80
C VAL A 62 -6.18 1.51 5.18
N LEU A 63 -7.04 1.29 4.18
CA LEU A 63 -7.76 2.35 3.49
C LEU A 63 -9.04 2.74 4.22
N ASN A 64 -9.80 1.73 4.68
CA ASN A 64 -11.07 1.92 5.35
C ASN A 64 -11.42 0.73 6.25
N GLY A 65 -12.28 0.96 7.24
CA GLY A 65 -12.73 -0.07 8.18
C GLY A 65 -11.75 -0.31 9.32
N GLU A 66 -12.10 -1.28 10.17
CA GLU A 66 -11.31 -1.69 11.34
C GLU A 66 -11.14 -3.21 11.32
N GLY A 67 -9.97 -3.68 11.74
CA GLY A 67 -9.66 -5.10 11.77
C GLY A 67 -8.53 -5.41 12.72
N SER A 68 -7.89 -6.54 12.53
CA SER A 68 -6.66 -6.89 13.24
C SER A 68 -5.69 -7.68 12.37
N GLN A 69 -4.42 -7.46 12.62
CA GLN A 69 -3.31 -8.27 12.09
C GLN A 69 -2.76 -9.12 13.22
N LEU A 70 -2.69 -10.42 12.99
CA LEU A 70 -2.11 -11.39 13.91
C LEU A 70 -0.79 -11.89 13.34
N PHE A 71 0.25 -11.91 14.16
CA PHE A 71 1.53 -12.54 13.86
C PHE A 71 1.72 -13.75 14.75
N CYS A 72 2.11 -14.88 14.16
CA CYS A 72 2.43 -16.10 14.88
C CYS A 72 3.95 -16.19 15.09
N GLU A 73 4.36 -16.31 16.36
CA GLU A 73 5.77 -16.46 16.73
C GLU A 73 6.20 -17.92 16.63
N ASN A 74 7.51 -18.16 16.52
CA ASN A 74 8.07 -19.50 16.41
C ASN A 74 7.83 -20.38 17.66
N ASP A 75 7.59 -19.78 18.83
CA ASP A 75 7.27 -20.45 20.08
C ASP A 75 5.77 -20.69 20.29
N GLY A 76 4.95 -20.33 19.29
CA GLY A 76 3.50 -20.44 19.33
C GLY A 76 2.80 -19.26 20.01
N ALA A 77 3.52 -18.24 20.45
CA ALA A 77 2.90 -17.00 20.91
C ALA A 77 2.28 -16.23 19.71
N GLU A 78 1.28 -15.43 20.01
CA GLU A 78 0.61 -14.59 19.03
C GLU A 78 0.71 -13.12 19.44
N THR A 79 1.11 -12.28 18.49
CA THR A 79 1.09 -10.82 18.65
C THR A 79 0.01 -10.24 17.76
N ARG A 80 -0.90 -9.46 18.35
CA ARG A 80 -2.02 -8.84 17.65
C ARG A 80 -1.87 -7.32 17.60
N TYR A 81 -2.12 -6.78 16.43
CA TYR A 81 -2.23 -5.33 16.19
C TYR A 81 -3.64 -5.01 15.72
N ASP A 82 -4.32 -4.07 16.37
CA ASP A 82 -5.57 -3.52 15.87
C ASP A 82 -5.27 -2.60 14.68
N LEU A 83 -6.08 -2.71 13.63
CA LEU A 83 -5.96 -1.98 12.38
C LEU A 83 -7.02 -0.90 12.28
N HIS A 84 -6.60 0.32 11.93
CA HIS A 84 -7.45 1.47 11.71
C HIS A 84 -7.08 2.17 10.39
N PRO A 85 -7.99 2.94 9.78
CA PRO A 85 -7.66 3.70 8.57
C PRO A 85 -6.41 4.56 8.75
N GLY A 86 -5.48 4.44 7.80
CA GLY A 86 -4.20 5.11 7.86
C GLY A 86 -3.08 4.32 8.54
N ASP A 87 -3.35 3.14 9.11
CA ASP A 87 -2.29 2.27 9.60
C ASP A 87 -1.56 1.60 8.43
N LEU A 88 -0.24 1.45 8.59
CA LEU A 88 0.61 0.71 7.66
C LEU A 88 1.36 -0.39 8.40
N LEU A 89 1.38 -1.58 7.80
CA LEU A 89 2.22 -2.69 8.22
C LEU A 89 3.22 -3.00 7.10
N TYR A 90 4.46 -3.22 7.49
CA TYR A 90 5.48 -3.86 6.68
C TYR A 90 5.77 -5.21 7.31
N ILE A 91 5.62 -6.28 6.56
CA ILE A 91 5.72 -7.66 7.00
C ILE A 91 6.88 -8.30 6.25
N ALA A 92 7.93 -8.66 6.97
CA ALA A 92 9.09 -9.32 6.40
C ALA A 92 8.72 -10.72 5.88
N LYS A 93 9.39 -11.17 4.84
CA LYS A 93 9.19 -12.52 4.27
C LYS A 93 9.30 -13.62 5.34
N ASN A 94 8.61 -14.73 5.13
CA ASN A 94 8.48 -15.87 6.04
C ASN A 94 7.75 -15.58 7.36
N ARG A 95 7.30 -14.34 7.59
CA ARG A 95 6.52 -14.00 8.77
C ARG A 95 5.12 -14.60 8.66
N VAL A 96 4.78 -15.53 9.54
CA VAL A 96 3.43 -16.14 9.59
C VAL A 96 2.44 -15.14 10.16
N HIS A 97 1.40 -14.84 9.41
CA HIS A 97 0.43 -13.82 9.77
C HIS A 97 -0.99 -14.12 9.28
N ARG A 98 -1.95 -13.37 9.83
CA ARG A 98 -3.37 -13.44 9.47
C ARG A 98 -4.03 -12.09 9.64
N THR A 99 -4.91 -11.73 8.72
CA THR A 99 -5.73 -10.52 8.81
C THR A 99 -7.19 -10.89 9.09
N ASP A 100 -7.79 -10.24 10.09
CA ASP A 100 -9.20 -10.43 10.45
C ASP A 100 -9.97 -9.13 10.31
N ASN A 101 -11.11 -9.15 9.61
CA ASN A 101 -12.11 -8.10 9.74
C ASN A 101 -13.05 -8.45 10.90
N LEU A 102 -12.86 -7.80 12.03
CA LEU A 102 -13.66 -8.05 13.24
C LEU A 102 -14.99 -7.26 13.27
N SER A 103 -15.18 -6.34 12.31
CA SER A 103 -16.40 -5.54 12.22
C SER A 103 -17.61 -6.40 11.90
N LYS A 104 -18.75 -6.04 12.50
CA LYS A 104 -20.07 -6.65 12.22
C LYS A 104 -20.90 -5.81 11.26
N SER A 105 -20.41 -4.66 10.84
CA SER A 105 -21.17 -3.68 10.07
C SER A 105 -20.43 -3.11 8.86
N ASN A 106 -19.10 -3.16 8.84
CA ASN A 106 -18.29 -2.51 7.84
C ASN A 106 -17.29 -3.48 7.20
N ASP A 107 -17.01 -3.27 5.94
CA ASP A 107 -15.92 -3.94 5.25
C ASP A 107 -14.58 -3.34 5.71
N LEU A 108 -13.54 -4.17 5.74
CA LEU A 108 -12.14 -3.74 5.85
C LEU A 108 -11.56 -3.65 4.45
N GLU A 109 -11.07 -2.48 4.08
CA GLU A 109 -10.45 -2.25 2.77
C GLU A 109 -8.95 -1.96 2.95
N LEU A 110 -8.14 -2.72 2.24
CA LEU A 110 -6.68 -2.69 2.33
C LEU A 110 -6.06 -2.47 0.95
N PHE A 111 -4.98 -1.70 0.90
CA PHE A 111 -4.06 -1.72 -0.22
C PHE A 111 -2.87 -2.60 0.14
N ILE A 112 -2.57 -3.58 -0.72
CA ILE A 112 -1.54 -4.59 -0.49
C ILE A 112 -0.47 -4.47 -1.56
N VAL A 113 0.79 -4.58 -1.13
CA VAL A 113 1.96 -4.64 -2.00
C VAL A 113 2.83 -5.82 -1.59
N ASN A 114 3.06 -6.74 -2.52
CA ASN A 114 4.08 -7.78 -2.37
C ASN A 114 5.31 -7.38 -3.16
N TYR A 115 6.47 -7.34 -2.49
CA TYR A 115 7.71 -6.86 -3.05
C TYR A 115 8.84 -7.89 -2.87
N PHE A 116 9.52 -8.27 -3.94
CA PHE A 116 10.62 -9.25 -3.90
C PHE A 116 11.88 -8.63 -3.31
N CYS A 117 11.99 -8.62 -2.00
CA CYS A 117 13.11 -8.09 -1.26
C CYS A 117 13.30 -8.84 0.07
N ASP A 118 14.31 -8.44 0.85
CA ASP A 118 14.77 -9.13 2.05
C ASP A 118 14.71 -8.22 3.28
N GLY A 119 13.51 -7.90 3.75
CA GLY A 119 13.31 -7.20 5.03
C GLY A 119 13.72 -8.07 6.22
N GLN A 120 14.18 -7.41 7.28
CA GLN A 120 14.66 -8.06 8.49
C GLN A 120 13.71 -7.88 9.68
N SER A 121 12.79 -6.94 9.61
CA SER A 121 11.92 -6.57 10.73
C SER A 121 10.52 -6.20 10.26
N ASP A 122 9.51 -6.65 11.01
CA ASP A 122 8.16 -6.17 10.83
C ASP A 122 8.04 -4.75 11.40
N VAL A 123 7.24 -3.91 10.74
CA VAL A 123 7.00 -2.52 11.16
C VAL A 123 5.51 -2.23 11.19
N HIS A 124 5.04 -1.60 12.26
CA HIS A 124 3.68 -1.09 12.36
C HIS A 124 3.71 0.41 12.61
N VAL A 125 3.21 1.18 11.66
CA VAL A 125 3.09 2.64 11.73
C VAL A 125 1.61 3.00 11.84
N ARG A 126 1.25 3.72 12.91
CA ARG A 126 -0.13 4.16 13.13
C ARG A 126 -0.35 5.56 12.60
N GLY A 127 -1.48 5.73 11.87
CA GLY A 127 -1.96 7.03 11.47
C GLY A 127 -0.93 7.85 10.70
N PHE A 128 -0.26 7.26 9.73
CA PHE A 128 0.85 7.88 9.01
C PHE A 128 0.46 9.04 8.08
N PHE A 129 -0.81 9.47 8.07
CA PHE A 129 -1.22 10.67 7.37
C PHE A 129 -0.84 11.90 8.22
N PRO A 130 0.29 12.56 7.99
CA PRO A 130 0.58 13.82 8.64
C PRO A 130 -0.47 14.83 8.20
N GLY A 131 -0.81 15.77 9.07
CA GLY A 131 -1.65 16.90 8.71
C GLY A 131 -1.11 17.63 7.48
N ALA A 132 -1.95 18.45 6.85
CA ALA A 132 -1.71 19.19 5.63
C ALA A 132 -0.27 19.69 5.46
N CYS A 133 0.50 19.04 4.61
CA CYS A 133 1.90 19.34 4.39
C CYS A 133 2.28 18.84 2.99
N ASN A 134 2.75 19.72 2.10
CA ASN A 134 3.26 19.35 0.78
C ASN A 134 4.70 18.77 0.83
N ALA A 135 5.18 18.39 2.01
CA ALA A 135 6.47 17.74 2.19
C ALA A 135 6.29 16.24 2.43
N PRO A 136 7.05 15.36 1.76
CA PRO A 136 7.02 13.93 2.01
C PRO A 136 7.36 13.60 3.46
N HIS A 137 6.59 12.69 4.06
CA HIS A 137 6.88 12.12 5.37
C HIS A 137 7.34 10.68 5.19
N GLN A 138 8.58 10.41 5.58
CA GLN A 138 9.19 9.10 5.42
C GLN A 138 8.59 8.09 6.40
N ILE A 139 8.09 6.97 5.89
CA ILE A 139 7.38 5.95 6.67
C ILE A 139 8.24 4.71 6.82
N LEU A 140 8.80 4.22 5.71
CA LEU A 140 9.69 3.06 5.70
C LEU A 140 11.10 3.51 5.30
N THR A 141 12.05 3.16 6.13
CA THR A 141 13.47 3.47 5.96
C THR A 141 14.32 2.20 6.13
N PRO A 142 15.56 2.19 5.66
CA PRO A 142 16.48 1.09 5.94
C PRO A 142 16.63 0.77 7.43
N GLU A 143 16.57 1.78 8.28
CA GLU A 143 16.71 1.62 9.73
C GLU A 143 15.48 0.93 10.36
N THR A 144 14.28 1.17 9.81
CA THR A 144 13.05 0.57 10.33
C THR A 144 12.80 -0.84 9.83
N THR A 145 13.07 -1.11 8.56
CA THR A 145 12.79 -2.41 7.92
C THR A 145 13.98 -3.35 7.88
N GLY A 146 15.20 -2.85 8.13
CA GLY A 146 16.43 -3.58 7.86
C GLY A 146 16.69 -3.81 6.37
N ASN A 147 15.95 -3.12 5.50
CA ASN A 147 16.01 -3.28 4.04
C ASN A 147 16.44 -1.97 3.37
N SER A 148 17.64 -1.94 2.82
CA SER A 148 18.19 -0.75 2.15
C SER A 148 17.64 -0.53 0.73
N THR A 149 16.93 -1.51 0.18
CA THR A 149 16.46 -1.46 -1.21
C THR A 149 15.07 -0.85 -1.34
N VAL A 150 14.34 -0.66 -0.23
CA VAL A 150 12.98 -0.13 -0.22
C VAL A 150 12.89 1.13 0.63
N SER A 151 12.14 2.11 0.14
CA SER A 151 11.72 3.27 0.92
C SER A 151 10.27 3.62 0.60
N ALA A 152 9.53 4.08 1.60
CA ALA A 152 8.16 4.55 1.40
C ALA A 152 7.91 5.84 2.19
N GLU A 153 7.06 6.68 1.62
CA GLU A 153 6.67 7.96 2.18
C GLU A 153 5.19 8.25 1.94
N SER A 154 4.59 9.01 2.83
CA SER A 154 3.27 9.59 2.64
C SER A 154 3.38 11.07 2.30
N LEU A 155 2.39 11.57 1.58
CA LEU A 155 2.36 12.94 1.14
C LEU A 155 0.92 13.43 1.06
N VAL A 156 0.69 14.65 1.52
CA VAL A 156 -0.58 15.35 1.33
C VAL A 156 -0.39 16.47 0.30
N VAL A 157 -1.20 16.47 -0.74
CA VAL A 157 -1.25 17.54 -1.73
C VAL A 157 -2.52 18.35 -1.50
N GLU A 158 -2.36 19.60 -1.10
CA GLU A 158 -3.49 20.49 -0.81
C GLU A 158 -4.26 20.86 -2.07
N PRO A 159 -5.54 21.28 -1.96
CA PRO A 159 -6.34 21.75 -3.08
C PRO A 159 -5.62 22.79 -3.94
N GLY A 160 -5.57 22.56 -5.24
CA GLY A 160 -4.93 23.44 -6.21
C GLY A 160 -3.40 23.42 -6.20
N GLN A 161 -2.77 22.58 -5.36
CA GLN A 161 -1.32 22.44 -5.31
C GLN A 161 -0.83 21.31 -6.21
N SER A 162 0.47 21.34 -6.48
CA SER A 162 1.17 20.28 -7.20
C SER A 162 2.47 19.91 -6.50
N VAL A 163 2.90 18.66 -6.70
CA VAL A 163 4.17 18.15 -6.19
C VAL A 163 4.93 17.43 -7.31
N GLN A 164 6.25 17.56 -7.27
CA GLN A 164 7.16 16.79 -8.11
C GLN A 164 7.82 15.72 -7.25
N LEU A 165 7.68 14.46 -7.64
CA LEU A 165 8.27 13.32 -6.93
C LEU A 165 9.41 12.74 -7.78
N PRO A 166 10.66 12.86 -7.34
CA PRO A 166 11.79 12.30 -8.08
C PRO A 166 11.81 10.78 -7.94
N MET A 167 11.71 10.05 -9.05
CA MET A 167 11.89 8.60 -9.10
C MET A 167 13.39 8.28 -9.21
N GLN A 168 14.05 8.13 -8.06
CA GLN A 168 15.51 8.01 -7.96
C GLN A 168 16.00 6.56 -7.99
N ARG A 169 15.18 5.61 -7.51
CA ARG A 169 15.48 4.18 -7.50
C ARG A 169 15.10 3.51 -8.83
N LYS A 170 15.36 2.22 -9.00
CA LYS A 170 15.09 1.50 -10.26
C LYS A 170 13.63 1.59 -10.68
N GLU A 171 12.75 1.51 -9.72
CA GLU A 171 11.32 1.61 -9.94
C GLU A 171 10.62 2.19 -8.71
N GLY A 172 9.39 2.62 -8.90
CA GLY A 172 8.55 3.09 -7.84
C GLY A 172 7.12 3.30 -8.31
N PHE A 173 6.26 3.56 -7.36
CA PHE A 173 4.88 3.91 -7.66
C PHE A 173 4.36 4.99 -6.72
N VAL A 174 3.29 5.64 -7.17
CA VAL A 174 2.46 6.52 -6.37
C VAL A 174 1.05 5.93 -6.35
N PHE A 175 0.47 5.76 -5.18
CA PHE A 175 -0.89 5.31 -4.99
C PHE A 175 -1.72 6.43 -4.37
N ALA A 176 -2.86 6.76 -4.99
CA ALA A 176 -3.80 7.75 -4.46
C ALA A 176 -4.68 7.08 -3.40
N ILE A 177 -4.44 7.35 -2.12
CA ILE A 177 -5.23 6.80 -1.02
C ILE A 177 -6.60 7.46 -0.99
N SER A 178 -6.64 8.79 -1.18
CA SER A 178 -7.88 9.57 -1.21
C SER A 178 -7.69 10.84 -2.02
N GLY A 179 -8.79 11.48 -2.36
CA GLY A 179 -8.81 12.66 -3.22
C GLY A 179 -8.74 12.30 -4.70
N GLU A 180 -8.72 13.30 -5.54
CA GLU A 180 -8.66 13.16 -7.00
C GLU A 180 -7.89 14.31 -7.62
N GLY A 181 -7.19 14.00 -8.72
CA GLY A 181 -6.34 14.96 -9.40
C GLY A 181 -5.82 14.39 -10.71
N SER A 182 -4.58 14.72 -11.03
CA SER A 182 -3.88 14.15 -12.18
C SER A 182 -2.44 13.80 -11.83
N VAL A 183 -1.89 12.80 -12.54
CA VAL A 183 -0.47 12.44 -12.53
C VAL A 183 0.08 12.57 -13.94
N ASN A 184 1.08 13.43 -14.14
CA ASN A 184 1.61 13.79 -15.47
C ASN A 184 0.53 14.19 -16.49
N GLY A 185 -0.56 14.84 -16.01
CA GLY A 185 -1.68 15.27 -16.83
C GLY A 185 -2.79 14.23 -17.05
N GLU A 186 -2.57 12.97 -16.68
CA GLU A 186 -3.57 11.91 -16.77
C GLU A 186 -4.45 11.86 -15.50
N PRO A 187 -5.75 11.52 -15.58
CA PRO A 187 -6.63 11.43 -14.43
C PRO A 187 -6.09 10.48 -13.36
N PHE A 188 -6.12 10.90 -12.09
CA PHE A 188 -5.60 10.13 -10.97
C PHE A 188 -6.59 10.19 -9.79
N PRO A 189 -7.67 9.40 -9.84
CA PRO A 189 -8.66 9.33 -8.78
C PRO A 189 -8.15 8.50 -7.58
N ALA A 190 -8.91 8.53 -6.48
CA ALA A 190 -8.66 7.66 -5.34
C ALA A 190 -8.54 6.19 -5.77
N HIS A 191 -7.63 5.47 -5.14
CA HIS A 191 -7.28 4.07 -5.40
C HIS A 191 -6.72 3.80 -6.80
N ALA A 192 -6.23 4.84 -7.50
CA ALA A 192 -5.39 4.67 -8.68
C ALA A 192 -3.91 4.52 -8.31
N LEU A 193 -3.17 3.78 -9.12
CA LEU A 193 -1.75 3.56 -8.98
C LEU A 193 -1.02 4.00 -10.24
N ALA A 194 0.02 4.81 -10.09
CA ALA A 194 0.95 5.19 -11.14
C ALA A 194 2.31 4.56 -10.90
N PHE A 195 2.76 3.69 -11.80
CA PHE A 195 4.04 3.02 -11.73
C PHE A 195 5.08 3.70 -12.62
N PHE A 196 6.28 3.84 -12.11
CA PHE A 196 7.38 4.57 -12.75
C PHE A 196 8.67 3.75 -12.76
N SER A 197 9.44 3.91 -13.83
CA SER A 197 10.83 3.48 -13.92
C SER A 197 11.78 4.60 -13.47
N LYS A 198 13.03 4.25 -13.20
CA LYS A 198 14.06 5.21 -12.79
C LYS A 198 14.18 6.39 -13.74
N GLY A 199 14.18 7.59 -13.16
CA GLY A 199 14.37 8.83 -13.90
C GLY A 199 13.14 9.34 -14.62
N GLU A 200 12.00 8.64 -14.58
CA GLU A 200 10.74 9.17 -15.06
C GLU A 200 10.26 10.30 -14.14
N ALA A 201 9.70 11.33 -14.74
CA ALA A 201 9.10 12.43 -13.98
C ALA A 201 7.74 12.00 -13.42
N CYS A 202 7.49 12.33 -12.16
CA CYS A 202 6.19 12.16 -11.52
C CYS A 202 5.71 13.51 -11.00
N SER A 203 4.72 14.09 -11.66
CA SER A 203 4.07 15.33 -11.26
C SER A 203 2.63 15.04 -10.88
N VAL A 204 2.29 15.23 -9.61
CA VAL A 204 0.91 15.07 -9.13
C VAL A 204 0.30 16.44 -8.91
N VAL A 205 -0.91 16.64 -9.40
CA VAL A 205 -1.69 17.88 -9.22
C VAL A 205 -3.01 17.53 -8.57
N ASN A 206 -3.32 18.16 -7.45
CA ASN A 206 -4.64 18.06 -6.82
C ASN A 206 -5.56 19.11 -7.43
N SER A 207 -6.51 18.68 -8.24
CA SER A 207 -7.53 19.54 -8.86
C SER A 207 -8.87 19.53 -8.11
N SER A 208 -8.97 18.79 -7.00
CA SER A 208 -10.19 18.69 -6.20
C SER A 208 -10.27 19.80 -5.12
N ALA A 209 -11.41 19.87 -4.43
CA ALA A 209 -11.63 20.79 -3.32
C ALA A 209 -11.17 20.25 -1.95
N ALA A 210 -10.71 19.00 -1.90
CA ALA A 210 -10.23 18.33 -0.69
C ALA A 210 -8.74 17.95 -0.82
N PRO A 211 -8.02 17.78 0.29
CA PRO A 211 -6.65 17.26 0.26
C PRO A 211 -6.58 15.89 -0.41
N MET A 212 -5.51 15.66 -1.18
CA MET A 212 -5.21 14.38 -1.81
C MET A 212 -4.10 13.70 -1.02
N ASN A 213 -4.36 12.50 -0.51
CA ASN A 213 -3.39 11.72 0.24
C ASN A 213 -2.74 10.68 -0.68
N LEU A 214 -1.41 10.64 -0.65
CA LEU A 214 -0.61 9.76 -1.49
C LEU A 214 0.27 8.84 -0.63
N PHE A 215 0.42 7.61 -1.09
CA PHE A 215 1.46 6.69 -0.66
C PHE A 215 2.45 6.49 -1.81
N CYS A 216 3.72 6.74 -1.53
CA CYS A 216 4.79 6.66 -2.52
C CYS A 216 5.79 5.61 -2.06
N MET A 217 6.17 4.71 -2.95
CA MET A 217 7.17 3.69 -2.69
C MET A 217 8.20 3.66 -3.83
N GLN A 218 9.46 3.48 -3.46
CA GLN A 218 10.54 3.31 -4.42
C GLN A 218 11.44 2.15 -4.00
N ALA A 219 11.99 1.42 -4.99
CA ALA A 219 12.87 0.28 -4.75
C ALA A 219 13.97 0.09 -5.81
N ASP A 220 15.03 -0.62 -5.41
CA ASP A 220 16.22 -0.95 -6.22
C ASP A 220 16.37 -2.44 -6.50
#